data_ff92a8d7bf38a0539623bd372830f05d
#
_entry.id   ff92a8d7bf38a0539623bd372830f05d
#
_cell.length_a   1.000
_cell.length_b   1.000
_cell.length_c   1.000
_cell.angle_alpha   90.00
_cell.angle_beta   90.00
_cell.angle_gamma   90.00
#
_symmetry.space_group_name_H-M   'P 1'
#
loop_
_entity.id
_entity.type
_entity.pdbx_description
1 polymer ?
#
loop_
_entity_poly.entity_id
_entity_poly.type
_entity_poly.pdbx_seq_one_letter_code
_entity_poly.pdbx_strand_id
1 'polypeptide(L)'
;LSGTIQNDILKEFMVRNTYIYPPEPSMRIIGDIIEYTSQKMPKFNSISISGYHIQEAGANQALELAFTIADGKEYVKTALSKGLDVDGFAGRLSFFFAIGMNFYLEVAKLRAARLLWWRVMKEFNPKNPKSLMLRTHCQTSGWSLTEQDPYNNVVRTTIEAMAGVFGGTQSLHTNSFDEAIALPTEFSSRIARNTQLIIQEETHITNVIDPWAGSYMMEKLTQDMADKAWDIIQEVEGMGGMTKAVESGWAKLKIEAAAAEKQACIDSGKDVIVGVNKYKLGKEDPIDILDIDNNKVRDSQIARLKDVRAKRDSKKVQAALDALTAAAENNTGNLLALAIEAIRLRATVGEISDALEKVYGRHRADTQKVTGVYAAAYDSAEGWEKLKIEIAQFAKDQGRHPRVMIAKLGQDGHDRGAKVVATAFADLGFDVDMGPLFQTPEECARQAIENDVHAVGISTLAAGHKTLVPAIIQELKKQGADDIIVFVGGVIPRQDYEFLYESGVKGIYGPCLLYTSDAADDLLCV
;
A
#
# COMPACT_ATOMS: atom_id res chain seq x y z
N LEU A 1 27.53 -4.36 -9.84
CA LEU A 1 26.17 -4.62 -9.36
C LEU A 1 25.19 -3.72 -10.09
N SER A 2 24.04 -4.25 -10.48
CA SER A 2 22.93 -3.52 -11.09
C SER A 2 21.64 -3.92 -10.39
N GLY A 3 20.67 -3.00 -10.30
CA GLY A 3 19.41 -3.21 -9.61
C GLY A 3 18.72 -1.90 -9.28
N THR A 4 17.66 -1.99 -8.46
CA THR A 4 16.89 -0.84 -7.97
C THR A 4 16.61 -1.03 -6.49
N ILE A 5 16.70 0.04 -5.70
CA ILE A 5 16.26 0.05 -4.29
C ILE A 5 14.83 0.60 -4.27
N GLN A 6 13.92 -0.10 -3.60
CA GLN A 6 12.58 0.39 -3.31
C GLN A 6 12.58 1.06 -1.93
N ASN A 7 12.96 2.32 -1.90
CA ASN A 7 13.16 3.11 -0.68
C ASN A 7 12.42 4.46 -0.70
N ASP A 8 11.34 4.55 -1.46
CA ASP A 8 10.47 5.71 -1.47
C ASP A 8 9.76 5.84 -0.11
N ILE A 9 10.34 6.65 0.77
CA ILE A 9 9.86 6.79 2.15
C ILE A 9 8.63 7.69 2.24
N LEU A 10 8.48 8.69 1.36
CA LEU A 10 7.31 9.56 1.36
C LEU A 10 6.04 8.77 1.09
N LYS A 11 6.08 7.86 0.10
CA LYS A 11 4.97 6.94 -0.16
C LYS A 11 4.70 5.99 1.01
N GLU A 12 5.72 5.57 1.78
CA GLU A 12 5.50 4.74 2.96
C GLU A 12 4.70 5.48 4.04
N PHE A 13 4.98 6.76 4.27
CA PHE A 13 4.19 7.58 5.19
C PHE A 13 2.75 7.80 4.70
N MET A 14 2.55 7.90 3.39
CA MET A 14 1.22 8.12 2.83
C MET A 14 0.33 6.88 2.89
N VAL A 15 0.86 5.67 2.57
CA VAL A 15 0.00 4.56 2.18
C VAL A 15 0.37 3.18 2.74
N ARG A 16 1.65 2.92 3.07
CA ARG A 16 2.07 1.57 3.50
C ARG A 16 2.42 1.44 4.96
N ASN A 17 2.69 2.56 5.62
CA ASN A 17 3.05 2.63 7.04
C ASN A 17 4.28 1.78 7.44
N THR A 18 5.17 1.48 6.48
CA THR A 18 6.39 0.68 6.70
C THR A 18 7.61 1.58 6.89
N TYR A 19 7.55 2.47 7.84
CA TYR A 19 8.61 3.38 8.28
C TYR A 19 9.09 3.01 9.69
N ILE A 20 10.29 3.47 10.04
CA ILE A 20 10.86 3.34 11.39
C ILE A 20 11.01 4.73 12.01
N TYR A 21 11.69 5.64 11.30
CA TYR A 21 12.04 6.96 11.80
C TYR A 21 11.08 8.04 11.28
N PRO A 22 11.05 9.24 11.93
CA PRO A 22 10.31 10.39 11.42
C PRO A 22 10.72 10.81 9.99
N PRO A 23 9.90 11.63 9.29
CA PRO A 23 10.16 12.03 7.90
C PRO A 23 11.54 12.66 7.68
N GLU A 24 11.97 13.62 8.47
CA GLU A 24 13.23 14.34 8.28
C GLU A 24 14.47 13.42 8.34
N PRO A 25 14.69 12.60 9.38
CA PRO A 25 15.77 11.61 9.38
C PRO A 25 15.68 10.60 8.23
N SER A 26 14.48 10.21 7.86
CA SER A 26 14.27 9.30 6.73
C SER A 26 14.72 9.93 5.41
N MET A 27 14.42 11.20 5.17
CA MET A 27 14.89 11.93 3.98
C MET A 27 16.42 12.08 3.97
N ARG A 28 17.05 12.26 5.13
CA ARG A 28 18.52 12.23 5.23
C ARG A 28 19.10 10.90 4.76
N ILE A 29 18.51 9.77 5.19
CA ILE A 29 18.94 8.42 4.76
C ILE A 29 18.81 8.27 3.25
N ILE A 30 17.70 8.76 2.65
CA ILE A 30 17.52 8.77 1.19
C ILE A 30 18.63 9.57 0.50
N GLY A 31 18.95 10.75 0.99
CA GLY A 31 20.05 11.55 0.47
C GLY A 31 21.39 10.80 0.50
N ASP A 32 21.70 10.12 1.61
CA ASP A 32 22.92 9.30 1.75
C ASP A 32 22.94 8.10 0.77
N ILE A 33 21.77 7.48 0.53
CA ILE A 33 21.64 6.40 -0.45
C ILE A 33 21.90 6.91 -1.87
N ILE A 34 21.32 8.05 -2.26
CA ILE A 34 21.52 8.64 -3.59
C ILE A 34 23.00 9.02 -3.77
N GLU A 35 23.61 9.66 -2.77
CA GLU A 35 25.02 10.02 -2.78
C GLU A 35 25.92 8.78 -2.97
N TYR A 36 25.77 7.77 -2.13
CA TYR A 36 26.59 6.55 -2.20
C TYR A 36 26.42 5.82 -3.53
N THR A 37 25.19 5.63 -3.97
CA THR A 37 24.91 4.86 -5.20
C THR A 37 25.37 5.59 -6.46
N SER A 38 25.21 6.91 -6.54
CA SER A 38 25.67 7.71 -7.67
C SER A 38 27.20 7.63 -7.84
N GLN A 39 27.95 7.60 -6.74
CA GLN A 39 29.40 7.57 -6.74
C GLN A 39 30.00 6.15 -6.85
N LYS A 40 29.41 5.17 -6.15
CA LYS A 40 29.98 3.81 -5.98
C LYS A 40 29.28 2.73 -6.80
N MET A 41 28.05 2.99 -7.26
CA MET A 41 27.20 2.00 -7.95
C MET A 41 26.53 2.58 -9.22
N PRO A 42 27.30 2.95 -10.25
CA PRO A 42 26.79 3.73 -11.41
C PRO A 42 25.76 2.99 -12.26
N LYS A 43 25.60 1.67 -12.10
CA LYS A 43 24.57 0.85 -12.78
C LYS A 43 23.35 0.56 -11.89
N PHE A 44 23.29 1.16 -10.71
CA PHE A 44 22.20 0.93 -9.76
C PHE A 44 21.23 2.11 -9.75
N ASN A 45 19.93 1.85 -9.73
CA ASN A 45 18.92 2.88 -9.55
C ASN A 45 18.81 3.16 -8.04
N SER A 46 19.08 4.39 -7.65
CA SER A 46 19.15 4.81 -6.25
C SER A 46 17.79 4.81 -5.53
N ILE A 47 16.70 4.87 -6.30
CA ILE A 47 15.35 4.90 -5.77
C ILE A 47 14.36 4.36 -6.80
N SER A 48 13.26 3.76 -6.32
CA SER A 48 12.03 3.50 -7.05
C SER A 48 10.94 4.41 -6.49
N ILE A 49 10.61 5.48 -7.21
CA ILE A 49 9.59 6.47 -6.82
C ILE A 49 8.23 5.88 -7.20
N SER A 50 7.40 5.59 -6.20
CA SER A 50 6.37 4.56 -6.33
C SER A 50 4.93 5.09 -6.23
N GLY A 51 4.33 5.39 -7.37
CA GLY A 51 2.89 5.62 -7.51
C GLY A 51 2.05 4.34 -7.35
N TYR A 52 2.61 3.17 -7.65
CA TYR A 52 1.91 1.89 -7.54
C TYR A 52 1.19 1.72 -6.20
N HIS A 53 1.89 1.94 -5.10
CA HIS A 53 1.30 1.77 -3.77
C HIS A 53 0.27 2.85 -3.43
N ILE A 54 0.41 4.04 -4.01
CA ILE A 54 -0.54 5.15 -3.88
C ILE A 54 -1.87 4.76 -4.54
N GLN A 55 -1.81 4.16 -5.73
CA GLN A 55 -2.99 3.65 -6.43
C GLN A 55 -3.61 2.45 -5.69
N GLU A 56 -2.80 1.48 -5.22
CA GLU A 56 -3.27 0.34 -4.43
C GLU A 56 -3.97 0.77 -3.12
N ALA A 57 -3.58 1.92 -2.56
CA ALA A 57 -4.27 2.54 -1.42
C ALA A 57 -5.59 3.25 -1.79
N GLY A 58 -5.93 3.34 -3.08
CA GLY A 58 -7.19 3.86 -3.58
C GLY A 58 -7.14 5.21 -4.29
N ALA A 59 -5.94 5.77 -4.55
CA ALA A 59 -5.81 6.98 -5.35
C ALA A 59 -6.27 6.76 -6.79
N ASN A 60 -6.93 7.78 -7.36
CA ASN A 60 -7.18 7.81 -8.79
C ASN A 60 -5.90 8.18 -9.57
N GLN A 61 -5.96 8.06 -10.90
CA GLN A 61 -4.80 8.25 -11.77
C GLN A 61 -4.14 9.65 -11.64
N ALA A 62 -4.93 10.68 -11.42
CA ALA A 62 -4.42 12.05 -11.28
C ALA A 62 -3.67 12.25 -9.95
N LEU A 63 -4.19 11.69 -8.84
CA LEU A 63 -3.52 11.69 -7.53
C LEU A 63 -2.25 10.85 -7.55
N GLU A 64 -2.32 9.63 -8.11
CA GLU A 64 -1.15 8.77 -8.27
C GLU A 64 -0.04 9.51 -9.03
N LEU A 65 -0.38 10.06 -10.20
CA LEU A 65 0.57 10.79 -11.04
C LEU A 65 1.17 12.00 -10.30
N ALA A 66 0.32 12.83 -9.70
CA ALA A 66 0.74 14.07 -9.06
C ALA A 66 1.67 13.82 -7.87
N PHE A 67 1.30 12.90 -6.98
CA PHE A 67 2.11 12.61 -5.80
C PHE A 67 3.42 11.91 -6.16
N THR A 68 3.40 11.01 -7.14
CA THR A 68 4.63 10.35 -7.61
C THR A 68 5.63 11.35 -8.21
N ILE A 69 5.16 12.31 -9.01
CA ILE A 69 6.02 13.36 -9.58
C ILE A 69 6.50 14.34 -8.49
N ALA A 70 5.66 14.68 -7.52
CA ALA A 70 6.02 15.52 -6.38
C ALA A 70 7.05 14.84 -5.47
N ASP A 71 6.90 13.55 -5.17
CA ASP A 71 7.92 12.75 -4.48
C ASP A 71 9.26 12.78 -5.22
N GLY A 72 9.22 12.59 -6.54
CA GLY A 72 10.41 12.69 -7.39
C GLY A 72 11.10 14.03 -7.28
N LYS A 73 10.35 15.12 -7.33
CA LYS A 73 10.87 16.48 -7.17
C LYS A 73 11.53 16.68 -5.80
N GLU A 74 10.92 16.16 -4.74
CA GLU A 74 11.43 16.26 -3.37
C GLU A 74 12.75 15.46 -3.22
N TYR A 75 12.85 14.29 -3.82
CA TYR A 75 14.10 13.52 -3.82
C TYR A 75 15.22 14.19 -4.62
N VAL A 76 14.90 14.88 -5.71
CA VAL A 76 15.89 15.70 -6.44
C VAL A 76 16.39 16.84 -5.55
N LYS A 77 15.49 17.58 -4.87
CA LYS A 77 15.86 18.64 -3.92
C LYS A 77 16.76 18.08 -2.80
N THR A 78 16.43 16.90 -2.26
CA THR A 78 17.22 16.22 -1.22
C THR A 78 18.61 15.86 -1.71
N ALA A 79 18.76 15.32 -2.92
CA ALA A 79 20.06 15.00 -3.49
C ALA A 79 20.91 16.27 -3.75
N LEU A 80 20.30 17.33 -4.26
CA LEU A 80 20.98 18.62 -4.47
C LEU A 80 21.46 19.25 -3.14
N SER A 81 20.69 19.11 -2.05
CA SER A 81 21.09 19.59 -0.72
C SER A 81 22.33 18.88 -0.16
N LYS A 82 22.65 17.67 -0.65
CA LYS A 82 23.91 16.96 -0.40
C LYS A 82 25.09 17.46 -1.25
N GLY A 83 24.87 18.47 -2.10
CA GLY A 83 25.90 19.01 -3.00
C GLY A 83 26.13 18.17 -4.25
N LEU A 84 25.23 17.24 -4.60
CA LEU A 84 25.33 16.43 -5.80
C LEU A 84 24.96 17.24 -7.06
N ASP A 85 25.65 17.01 -8.16
CA ASP A 85 25.24 17.52 -9.46
C ASP A 85 24.04 16.73 -9.99
N VAL A 86 23.01 17.42 -10.48
CA VAL A 86 21.78 16.81 -10.99
C VAL A 86 22.05 15.76 -12.08
N ASP A 87 22.98 16.00 -12.96
CA ASP A 87 23.36 15.08 -14.05
C ASP A 87 24.10 13.82 -13.54
N GLY A 88 24.64 13.87 -12.32
CA GLY A 88 25.30 12.75 -11.68
C GLY A 88 24.36 11.65 -11.18
N PHE A 89 23.09 11.98 -10.88
CA PHE A 89 22.14 11.03 -10.31
C PHE A 89 20.80 10.94 -11.04
N ALA A 90 20.28 12.05 -11.63
CA ALA A 90 18.91 12.09 -12.14
C ALA A 90 18.60 11.03 -13.21
N GLY A 91 19.57 10.72 -14.09
CA GLY A 91 19.42 9.64 -15.08
C GLY A 91 19.27 8.23 -14.49
N ARG A 92 19.44 8.08 -13.15
CA ARG A 92 19.28 6.80 -12.42
C ARG A 92 18.08 6.78 -11.49
N LEU A 93 17.29 7.85 -11.45
CA LEU A 93 15.98 7.82 -10.80
C LEU A 93 15.05 6.90 -11.60
N SER A 94 14.30 6.07 -10.92
CA SER A 94 13.35 5.13 -11.50
C SER A 94 11.97 5.37 -10.90
N PHE A 95 10.95 5.34 -11.74
CA PHE A 95 9.56 5.47 -11.32
C PHE A 95 8.87 4.12 -11.33
N PHE A 96 7.80 4.00 -10.56
CA PHE A 96 7.00 2.80 -10.48
C PHE A 96 5.51 3.16 -10.44
N PHE A 97 4.79 2.93 -11.54
CA PHE A 97 3.36 3.22 -11.66
C PHE A 97 2.52 1.95 -11.65
N ALA A 98 1.29 2.05 -11.10
CA ALA A 98 0.26 1.05 -11.29
C ALA A 98 -0.33 1.14 -12.70
N ILE A 99 -0.94 0.07 -13.15
CA ILE A 99 -1.79 0.05 -14.34
C ILE A 99 -3.10 -0.63 -13.95
N GLY A 100 -4.16 0.15 -13.87
CA GLY A 100 -5.50 -0.34 -13.55
C GLY A 100 -6.37 -0.57 -14.79
N MET A 101 -7.66 -0.84 -14.57
CA MET A 101 -8.59 -1.26 -15.62
C MET A 101 -9.08 -0.13 -16.55
N ASN A 102 -8.83 1.15 -16.22
CA ASN A 102 -9.23 2.25 -17.11
C ASN A 102 -8.19 2.46 -18.21
N PHE A 103 -8.26 1.64 -19.24
CA PHE A 103 -7.27 1.51 -20.30
C PHE A 103 -6.76 2.85 -20.86
N TYR A 104 -7.67 3.74 -21.26
CA TYR A 104 -7.26 5.01 -21.89
C TYR A 104 -6.66 6.00 -20.87
N LEU A 105 -7.17 6.03 -19.64
CA LEU A 105 -6.59 6.88 -18.59
C LEU A 105 -5.19 6.40 -18.18
N GLU A 106 -4.95 5.09 -18.18
CA GLU A 106 -3.63 4.54 -17.86
C GLU A 106 -2.58 4.87 -18.94
N VAL A 107 -2.95 4.75 -20.20
CA VAL A 107 -2.09 5.19 -21.32
C VAL A 107 -1.81 6.70 -21.24
N ALA A 108 -2.85 7.50 -21.02
CA ALA A 108 -2.72 8.96 -20.88
C ALA A 108 -1.85 9.36 -19.67
N LYS A 109 -1.99 8.65 -18.54
CA LYS A 109 -1.18 8.86 -17.33
C LYS A 109 0.32 8.69 -17.60
N LEU A 110 0.73 7.62 -18.28
CA LEU A 110 2.13 7.39 -18.60
C LEU A 110 2.68 8.42 -19.60
N ARG A 111 1.87 8.87 -20.56
CA ARG A 111 2.23 9.97 -21.47
C ARG A 111 2.37 11.29 -20.71
N ALA A 112 1.41 11.63 -19.85
CA ALA A 112 1.43 12.81 -19.00
C ALA A 112 2.61 12.79 -18.00
N ALA A 113 2.94 11.62 -17.44
CA ALA A 113 4.07 11.46 -16.53
C ALA A 113 5.40 11.91 -17.15
N ARG A 114 5.65 11.52 -18.41
CA ARG A 114 6.87 11.97 -19.12
C ARG A 114 6.89 13.48 -19.35
N LEU A 115 5.75 14.06 -19.69
CA LEU A 115 5.62 15.51 -19.88
C LEU A 115 5.84 16.27 -18.57
N LEU A 116 5.23 15.84 -17.48
CA LEU A 116 5.35 16.48 -16.18
C LEU A 116 6.75 16.35 -15.59
N TRP A 117 7.36 15.17 -15.70
CA TRP A 117 8.73 14.97 -15.24
C TRP A 117 9.73 15.84 -15.98
N TRP A 118 9.62 15.92 -17.29
CA TRP A 118 10.41 16.84 -18.10
C TRP A 118 10.24 18.31 -17.66
N ARG A 119 8.99 18.74 -17.38
CA ARG A 119 8.68 20.07 -16.89
C ARG A 119 9.33 20.34 -15.54
N VAL A 120 9.21 19.44 -14.59
CA VAL A 120 9.81 19.54 -13.25
C VAL A 120 11.33 19.57 -13.33
N MET A 121 11.94 18.66 -14.09
CA MET A 121 13.39 18.59 -14.17
C MET A 121 14.04 19.79 -14.85
N LYS A 122 13.34 20.51 -15.73
CA LYS A 122 13.81 21.76 -16.29
C LYS A 122 14.07 22.85 -15.25
N GLU A 123 13.40 22.83 -14.13
CA GLU A 123 13.62 23.79 -13.03
C GLU A 123 15.05 23.66 -12.45
N PHE A 124 15.67 22.50 -12.56
CA PHE A 124 17.02 22.21 -12.05
C PHE A 124 18.13 22.38 -13.09
N ASN A 125 17.79 22.82 -14.30
CA ASN A 125 18.73 23.14 -15.40
C ASN A 125 19.76 22.03 -15.73
N PRO A 126 19.36 20.75 -15.90
CA PRO A 126 20.29 19.69 -16.26
C PRO A 126 20.88 19.92 -17.66
N LYS A 127 22.12 19.53 -17.85
CA LYS A 127 22.83 19.61 -19.13
C LYS A 127 22.68 18.31 -19.95
N ASN A 128 22.50 17.19 -19.27
CA ASN A 128 22.36 15.88 -19.90
C ASN A 128 20.88 15.61 -20.21
N PRO A 129 20.49 15.41 -21.50
CA PRO A 129 19.10 15.08 -21.85
C PRO A 129 18.53 13.86 -21.13
N LYS A 130 19.38 12.89 -20.74
CA LYS A 130 18.95 11.71 -19.98
C LYS A 130 18.40 12.06 -18.59
N SER A 131 18.81 13.18 -18.01
CA SER A 131 18.30 13.66 -16.73
C SER A 131 16.86 14.19 -16.81
N LEU A 132 16.38 14.49 -18.02
CA LEU A 132 14.99 14.92 -18.29
C LEU A 132 14.04 13.75 -18.56
N MET A 133 14.58 12.53 -18.76
CA MET A 133 13.79 11.38 -19.17
C MET A 133 13.19 10.68 -17.95
N LEU A 134 11.88 10.49 -17.96
CA LEU A 134 11.22 9.58 -17.02
C LEU A 134 11.47 8.14 -17.44
N ARG A 135 11.95 7.33 -16.49
CA ARG A 135 12.14 5.88 -16.65
C ARG A 135 11.23 5.19 -15.68
N THR A 136 10.35 4.32 -16.18
CA THR A 136 9.36 3.68 -15.33
C THR A 136 9.35 2.16 -15.46
N HIS A 137 9.17 1.52 -14.32
CA HIS A 137 8.59 0.20 -14.19
C HIS A 137 7.09 0.35 -13.99
N CYS A 138 6.29 -0.55 -14.54
CA CYS A 138 4.86 -0.62 -14.26
C CYS A 138 4.50 -2.00 -13.72
N GLN A 139 3.47 -2.05 -12.90
CA GLN A 139 2.85 -3.30 -12.45
C GLN A 139 1.34 -3.20 -12.67
N THR A 140 0.74 -4.27 -13.16
CA THR A 140 -0.72 -4.38 -13.21
C THR A 140 -1.30 -4.27 -11.80
N SER A 141 -2.44 -3.60 -11.64
CA SER A 141 -3.02 -3.33 -10.33
C SER A 141 -3.51 -4.63 -9.67
N GLY A 142 -3.02 -4.90 -8.46
CA GLY A 142 -3.55 -5.97 -7.62
C GLY A 142 -4.95 -5.64 -7.09
N TRP A 143 -5.22 -4.34 -6.88
CA TRP A 143 -6.51 -3.88 -6.41
C TRP A 143 -7.67 -4.14 -7.38
N SER A 144 -7.42 -4.21 -8.69
CA SER A 144 -8.43 -4.53 -9.71
C SER A 144 -8.82 -6.01 -9.72
N LEU A 145 -8.02 -6.88 -9.11
CA LEU A 145 -8.23 -8.32 -9.09
C LEU A 145 -9.20 -8.70 -7.97
N THR A 146 -9.97 -9.76 -8.21
CA THR A 146 -11.05 -10.20 -7.33
C THR A 146 -10.85 -11.63 -6.87
N GLU A 147 -11.32 -11.93 -5.67
CA GLU A 147 -11.41 -13.28 -5.14
C GLU A 147 -12.49 -14.08 -5.90
N GLN A 148 -13.61 -13.41 -6.23
CA GLN A 148 -14.73 -14.01 -6.93
C GLN A 148 -14.37 -14.25 -8.40
N ASP A 149 -14.68 -15.46 -8.90
CA ASP A 149 -14.41 -15.90 -10.25
C ASP A 149 -12.97 -15.56 -10.72
N PRO A 150 -11.95 -16.09 -10.01
CA PRO A 150 -10.57 -15.60 -10.09
C PRO A 150 -9.93 -15.78 -11.47
N TYR A 151 -10.43 -16.68 -12.32
CA TYR A 151 -9.89 -16.83 -13.68
C TYR A 151 -10.17 -15.61 -14.57
N ASN A 152 -11.19 -14.79 -14.26
CA ASN A 152 -11.40 -13.49 -14.91
C ASN A 152 -10.22 -12.55 -14.69
N ASN A 153 -9.43 -12.75 -13.64
CA ASN A 153 -8.24 -11.93 -13.36
C ASN A 153 -7.16 -12.08 -14.44
N VAL A 154 -7.09 -13.23 -15.15
CA VAL A 154 -6.20 -13.39 -16.31
C VAL A 154 -6.52 -12.36 -17.39
N VAL A 155 -7.81 -12.14 -17.63
CA VAL A 155 -8.30 -11.15 -18.61
C VAL A 155 -7.98 -9.73 -18.13
N ARG A 156 -8.24 -9.42 -16.84
CA ARG A 156 -7.95 -8.10 -16.25
C ARG A 156 -6.46 -7.78 -16.35
N THR A 157 -5.61 -8.67 -15.88
CA THR A 157 -4.14 -8.53 -15.97
C THR A 157 -3.66 -8.35 -17.41
N THR A 158 -4.27 -9.03 -18.38
CA THR A 158 -3.90 -8.89 -19.79
C THR A 158 -4.25 -7.50 -20.32
N ILE A 159 -5.44 -6.96 -20.02
CA ILE A 159 -5.88 -5.62 -20.44
C ILE A 159 -4.98 -4.55 -19.82
N GLU A 160 -4.67 -4.67 -18.54
CA GLU A 160 -3.76 -3.78 -17.81
C GLU A 160 -2.34 -3.83 -18.39
N ALA A 161 -1.82 -5.03 -18.64
CA ALA A 161 -0.51 -5.20 -19.27
C ALA A 161 -0.44 -4.52 -20.65
N MET A 162 -1.51 -4.64 -21.46
CA MET A 162 -1.61 -3.95 -22.75
C MET A 162 -1.59 -2.43 -22.58
N ALA A 163 -2.32 -1.88 -21.59
CA ALA A 163 -2.32 -0.45 -21.33
C ALA A 163 -0.91 0.03 -20.91
N GLY A 164 -0.17 -0.74 -20.10
CA GLY A 164 1.22 -0.47 -19.76
C GLY A 164 2.15 -0.45 -20.97
N VAL A 165 2.01 -1.41 -21.88
CA VAL A 165 2.78 -1.49 -23.13
C VAL A 165 2.46 -0.32 -24.02
N PHE A 166 1.19 -0.01 -24.28
CA PHE A 166 0.77 1.14 -25.08
C PHE A 166 1.14 2.49 -24.45
N GLY A 167 1.23 2.54 -23.12
CA GLY A 167 1.74 3.71 -22.40
C GLY A 167 3.26 3.84 -22.46
N GLY A 168 4.00 2.85 -22.98
CA GLY A 168 5.45 2.91 -23.20
C GLY A 168 6.28 2.67 -21.94
N THR A 169 5.90 1.71 -21.08
CA THR A 169 6.71 1.29 -19.93
C THR A 169 8.03 0.66 -20.35
N GLN A 170 9.12 0.83 -19.55
CA GLN A 170 10.42 0.20 -19.82
C GLN A 170 10.52 -1.22 -19.25
N SER A 171 9.78 -1.51 -18.20
CA SER A 171 9.62 -2.87 -17.66
C SER A 171 8.24 -3.05 -17.05
N LEU A 172 7.76 -4.28 -17.04
CA LEU A 172 6.41 -4.61 -16.63
C LEU A 172 6.42 -5.83 -15.70
N HIS A 173 5.64 -5.74 -14.63
CA HIS A 173 5.21 -6.88 -13.83
C HIS A 173 3.72 -7.14 -14.07
N THR A 174 3.35 -8.40 -14.22
CA THR A 174 1.97 -8.86 -14.34
C THR A 174 1.60 -9.69 -13.11
N ASN A 175 0.54 -9.32 -12.41
CA ASN A 175 0.07 -10.05 -11.25
C ASN A 175 -0.50 -11.41 -11.64
N SER A 176 -0.35 -12.38 -10.77
CA SER A 176 -1.00 -13.69 -10.90
C SER A 176 -2.50 -13.59 -10.65
N PHE A 177 -3.29 -14.47 -11.23
CA PHE A 177 -4.74 -14.42 -11.11
C PHE A 177 -5.25 -14.69 -9.69
N ASP A 178 -4.44 -15.32 -8.85
CA ASP A 178 -4.68 -15.64 -7.43
C ASP A 178 -4.17 -14.55 -6.45
N GLU A 179 -3.68 -13.41 -6.95
CA GLU A 179 -3.13 -12.29 -6.15
C GLU A 179 -4.11 -11.78 -5.07
N ALA A 180 -5.42 -11.78 -5.38
CA ALA A 180 -6.45 -11.35 -4.44
C ALA A 180 -6.81 -12.42 -3.38
N ILE A 181 -6.19 -13.60 -3.43
CA ILE A 181 -6.54 -14.77 -2.59
C ILE A 181 -5.36 -15.23 -1.75
N ALA A 182 -4.18 -15.39 -2.37
CA ALA A 182 -3.00 -15.95 -1.72
C ALA A 182 -1.71 -15.58 -2.49
N LEU A 183 -0.58 -16.12 -2.01
CA LEU A 183 0.67 -16.07 -2.77
C LEU A 183 0.57 -16.94 -4.03
N PRO A 184 1.25 -16.56 -5.13
CA PRO A 184 1.12 -17.26 -6.39
C PRO A 184 1.70 -18.69 -6.34
N THR A 185 0.98 -19.61 -6.95
CA THR A 185 1.47 -20.96 -7.24
C THR A 185 2.44 -20.95 -8.44
N GLU A 186 3.14 -22.06 -8.70
CA GLU A 186 3.93 -22.20 -9.93
C GLU A 186 3.07 -22.07 -11.20
N PHE A 187 1.83 -22.56 -11.15
CA PHE A 187 0.88 -22.47 -12.26
C PHE A 187 0.48 -21.02 -12.52
N SER A 188 -0.01 -20.32 -11.51
CA SER A 188 -0.46 -18.94 -11.64
C SER A 188 0.68 -17.99 -12.03
N SER A 189 1.87 -18.16 -11.45
CA SER A 189 3.08 -17.41 -11.82
C SER A 189 3.48 -17.61 -13.28
N ARG A 190 3.34 -18.86 -13.78
CA ARG A 190 3.62 -19.17 -15.19
C ARG A 190 2.65 -18.46 -16.12
N ILE A 191 1.33 -18.43 -15.79
CA ILE A 191 0.33 -17.73 -16.59
C ILE A 191 0.62 -16.22 -16.60
N ALA A 192 0.91 -15.63 -15.44
CA ALA A 192 1.26 -14.21 -15.33
C ALA A 192 2.47 -13.84 -16.20
N ARG A 193 3.54 -14.65 -16.16
CA ARG A 193 4.70 -14.47 -17.02
C ARG A 193 4.34 -14.63 -18.51
N ASN A 194 3.56 -15.66 -18.85
CA ASN A 194 3.18 -15.95 -20.22
C ASN A 194 2.31 -14.86 -20.82
N THR A 195 1.52 -14.13 -20.03
CA THR A 195 0.80 -12.93 -20.47
C THR A 195 1.73 -11.93 -21.16
N GLN A 196 2.89 -11.65 -20.55
CA GLN A 196 3.88 -10.76 -21.17
C GLN A 196 4.50 -11.35 -22.43
N LEU A 197 4.82 -12.66 -22.43
CA LEU A 197 5.40 -13.32 -23.59
C LEU A 197 4.42 -13.34 -24.79
N ILE A 198 3.14 -13.60 -24.56
CA ILE A 198 2.10 -13.55 -25.60
C ILE A 198 2.02 -12.13 -26.20
N ILE A 199 1.98 -11.10 -25.35
CA ILE A 199 1.96 -9.71 -25.81
C ILE A 199 3.21 -9.39 -26.63
N GLN A 200 4.39 -9.88 -26.22
CA GLN A 200 5.65 -9.61 -26.88
C GLN A 200 5.80 -10.37 -28.22
N GLU A 201 5.44 -11.65 -28.26
CA GLU A 201 5.81 -12.55 -29.35
C GLU A 201 4.67 -12.75 -30.37
N GLU A 202 3.39 -12.66 -29.93
CA GLU A 202 2.27 -13.05 -30.80
C GLU A 202 1.47 -11.85 -31.33
N THR A 203 1.48 -10.70 -30.65
CA THR A 203 0.56 -9.59 -30.96
C THR A 203 1.13 -8.56 -31.91
N HIS A 204 2.45 -8.49 -32.07
CA HIS A 204 3.17 -7.46 -32.82
C HIS A 204 2.96 -6.00 -32.35
N ILE A 205 2.26 -5.76 -31.22
CA ILE A 205 2.00 -4.40 -30.71
C ILE A 205 3.29 -3.69 -30.26
N THR A 206 4.33 -4.44 -29.93
CA THR A 206 5.66 -3.91 -29.56
C THR A 206 6.45 -3.33 -30.74
N ASN A 207 5.97 -3.52 -31.98
CA ASN A 207 6.61 -2.99 -33.19
C ASN A 207 6.37 -1.49 -33.39
N VAL A 208 5.44 -0.90 -32.64
CA VAL A 208 5.04 0.51 -32.77
C VAL A 208 5.25 1.21 -31.43
N ILE A 209 5.92 2.38 -31.50
CA ILE A 209 6.11 3.25 -30.34
C ILE A 209 5.02 4.30 -30.34
N ASP A 210 4.36 4.51 -29.16
CA ASP A 210 3.27 5.46 -28.96
C ASP A 210 2.20 5.38 -30.09
N PRO A 211 1.49 4.25 -30.23
CA PRO A 211 0.53 4.05 -31.31
C PRO A 211 -0.67 4.99 -31.25
N TRP A 212 -0.88 5.66 -30.12
CA TRP A 212 -1.94 6.63 -29.90
C TRP A 212 -1.54 8.07 -30.24
N ALA A 213 -0.28 8.31 -30.62
CA ALA A 213 0.20 9.63 -31.02
C ALA A 213 -0.63 10.19 -32.20
N GLY A 214 -1.08 11.45 -32.07
CA GLY A 214 -1.93 12.12 -33.04
C GLY A 214 -3.43 11.77 -32.95
N SER A 215 -3.84 10.86 -32.06
CA SER A 215 -5.24 10.65 -31.75
C SER A 215 -5.78 11.87 -31.00
N TYR A 216 -6.78 12.57 -31.54
CA TYR A 216 -7.39 13.76 -30.88
C TYR A 216 -7.84 13.46 -29.45
N MET A 217 -8.44 12.30 -29.23
CA MET A 217 -8.92 11.85 -27.92
C MET A 217 -7.73 11.66 -26.98
N MET A 218 -6.70 10.93 -27.39
CA MET A 218 -5.55 10.60 -26.52
C MET A 218 -4.70 11.84 -26.22
N GLU A 219 -4.48 12.72 -27.20
CA GLU A 219 -3.75 13.98 -26.98
C GLU A 219 -4.49 14.87 -25.97
N LYS A 220 -5.82 15.02 -26.13
CA LYS A 220 -6.65 15.79 -25.20
C LYS A 220 -6.63 15.18 -23.80
N LEU A 221 -6.83 13.86 -23.70
CA LEU A 221 -6.84 13.14 -22.43
C LEU A 221 -5.48 13.21 -21.71
N THR A 222 -4.38 13.14 -22.47
CA THR A 222 -3.01 13.31 -21.93
C THR A 222 -2.83 14.72 -21.36
N GLN A 223 -3.29 15.75 -22.08
CA GLN A 223 -3.19 17.13 -21.62
C GLN A 223 -4.05 17.38 -20.37
N ASP A 224 -5.31 16.92 -20.38
CA ASP A 224 -6.19 17.06 -19.22
C ASP A 224 -5.65 16.36 -17.98
N MET A 225 -5.06 15.17 -18.16
CA MET A 225 -4.39 14.44 -17.08
C MET A 225 -3.17 15.22 -16.55
N ALA A 226 -2.36 15.77 -17.45
CA ALA A 226 -1.19 16.56 -17.08
C ALA A 226 -1.59 17.83 -16.33
N ASP A 227 -2.61 18.56 -16.80
CA ASP A 227 -3.09 19.79 -16.18
C ASP A 227 -3.65 19.50 -14.78
N LYS A 228 -4.51 18.48 -14.67
CA LYS A 228 -5.07 18.06 -13.38
C LYS A 228 -4.00 17.68 -12.36
N ALA A 229 -3.03 16.87 -12.77
CA ALA A 229 -1.92 16.48 -11.90
C ALA A 229 -1.01 17.67 -11.57
N TRP A 230 -0.82 18.60 -12.50
CA TRP A 230 -0.03 19.80 -12.26
C TRP A 230 -0.67 20.71 -11.19
N ASP A 231 -1.98 20.89 -11.20
CA ASP A 231 -2.69 21.66 -10.18
C ASP A 231 -2.44 21.07 -8.79
N ILE A 232 -2.50 19.75 -8.65
CA ILE A 232 -2.21 19.05 -7.38
C ILE A 232 -0.74 19.24 -6.97
N ILE A 233 0.20 19.16 -7.92
CA ILE A 233 1.63 19.43 -7.65
C ILE A 233 1.82 20.85 -7.15
N GLN A 234 1.12 21.83 -7.70
CA GLN A 234 1.20 23.24 -7.24
C GLN A 234 0.59 23.40 -5.83
N GLU A 235 -0.47 22.67 -5.47
CA GLU A 235 -0.98 22.63 -4.10
C GLU A 235 0.11 22.11 -3.13
N VAL A 236 0.80 21.02 -3.48
CA VAL A 236 1.91 20.45 -2.70
C VAL A 236 3.07 21.45 -2.55
N GLU A 237 3.48 22.11 -3.64
CA GLU A 237 4.54 23.12 -3.59
C GLU A 237 4.12 24.34 -2.72
N GLY A 238 2.85 24.72 -2.75
CA GLY A 238 2.28 25.77 -1.88
C GLY A 238 2.35 25.44 -0.39
N MET A 239 2.38 24.16 -0.02
CA MET A 239 2.58 23.69 1.37
C MET A 239 4.05 23.66 1.80
N GLY A 240 4.99 23.88 0.86
CA GLY A 240 6.43 23.80 1.10
C GLY A 240 7.08 22.49 0.65
N GLY A 241 6.41 21.73 -0.22
CA GLY A 241 6.89 20.49 -0.83
C GLY A 241 6.24 19.24 -0.25
N MET A 242 6.61 18.10 -0.83
CA MET A 242 5.92 16.84 -0.54
C MET A 242 6.18 16.33 0.89
N THR A 243 7.36 16.56 1.45
CA THR A 243 7.64 16.20 2.85
C THR A 243 6.66 16.92 3.79
N LYS A 244 6.38 18.20 3.57
CA LYS A 244 5.43 18.97 4.40
C LYS A 244 3.98 18.53 4.18
N ALA A 245 3.60 18.22 2.95
CA ALA A 245 2.27 17.70 2.64
C ALA A 245 2.02 16.34 3.33
N VAL A 246 3.05 15.50 3.43
CA VAL A 246 3.02 14.21 4.15
C VAL A 246 2.94 14.44 5.67
N GLU A 247 3.78 15.30 6.23
CA GLU A 247 3.78 15.64 7.66
C GLU A 247 2.42 16.20 8.14
N SER A 248 1.74 16.97 7.30
CA SER A 248 0.41 17.51 7.61
C SER A 248 -0.73 16.48 7.54
N GLY A 249 -0.48 15.28 6.98
CA GLY A 249 -1.49 14.27 6.71
C GLY A 249 -2.37 14.56 5.47
N TRP A 250 -2.21 15.70 4.81
CA TRP A 250 -3.05 16.13 3.69
C TRP A 250 -3.07 15.14 2.53
N ALA A 251 -1.89 14.67 2.11
CA ALA A 251 -1.79 13.71 1.01
C ALA A 251 -2.52 12.39 1.31
N LYS A 252 -2.37 11.90 2.54
CA LYS A 252 -3.03 10.69 3.03
C LYS A 252 -4.56 10.83 3.00
N LEU A 253 -5.09 11.95 3.51
CA LEU A 253 -6.54 12.22 3.50
C LEU A 253 -7.12 12.30 2.08
N LYS A 254 -6.39 12.87 1.11
CA LYS A 254 -6.82 12.90 -0.31
C LYS A 254 -6.93 11.49 -0.89
N ILE A 255 -5.99 10.60 -0.57
CA ILE A 255 -6.00 9.20 -1.02
C ILE A 255 -7.16 8.44 -0.37
N GLU A 256 -7.36 8.61 0.93
CA GLU A 256 -8.45 7.95 1.68
C GLU A 256 -9.82 8.40 1.19
N ALA A 257 -10.00 9.68 0.89
CA ALA A 257 -11.24 10.20 0.31
C ALA A 257 -11.53 9.56 -1.07
N ALA A 258 -10.53 9.49 -1.96
CA ALA A 258 -10.69 8.85 -3.26
C ALA A 258 -10.99 7.34 -3.14
N ALA A 259 -10.38 6.66 -2.16
CA ALA A 259 -10.64 5.25 -1.87
C ALA A 259 -12.09 5.01 -1.41
N ALA A 260 -12.58 5.85 -0.49
CA ALA A 260 -13.95 5.75 0.02
C ALA A 260 -14.99 6.03 -1.07
N GLU A 261 -14.78 7.07 -1.90
CA GLU A 261 -15.64 7.38 -3.04
C GLU A 261 -15.71 6.22 -4.04
N LYS A 262 -14.55 5.66 -4.41
CA LYS A 262 -14.46 4.54 -5.34
C LYS A 262 -15.16 3.30 -4.80
N GLN A 263 -14.98 2.98 -3.53
CA GLN A 263 -15.64 1.84 -2.90
C GLN A 263 -17.16 2.03 -2.91
N ALA A 264 -17.65 3.20 -2.53
CA ALA A 264 -19.08 3.49 -2.56
C ALA A 264 -19.70 3.37 -3.97
N CYS A 265 -18.96 3.76 -5.02
CA CYS A 265 -19.39 3.54 -6.42
C CYS A 265 -19.49 2.05 -6.79
N ILE A 266 -18.60 1.20 -6.25
CA ILE A 266 -18.65 -0.25 -6.46
C ILE A 266 -19.83 -0.85 -5.69
N ASP A 267 -19.99 -0.49 -4.42
CA ASP A 267 -21.00 -1.04 -3.52
C ASP A 267 -22.42 -0.66 -3.97
N SER A 268 -22.62 0.56 -4.47
CA SER A 268 -23.88 1.00 -5.05
C SER A 268 -24.16 0.43 -6.45
N GLY A 269 -23.23 -0.29 -7.06
CA GLY A 269 -23.34 -0.84 -8.41
C GLY A 269 -23.18 0.18 -9.53
N LYS A 270 -22.83 1.42 -9.23
CA LYS A 270 -22.50 2.47 -10.22
C LYS A 270 -21.26 2.06 -11.03
N ASP A 271 -20.27 1.50 -10.36
CA ASP A 271 -19.11 0.85 -10.98
C ASP A 271 -19.31 -0.67 -10.97
N VAL A 272 -19.33 -1.26 -12.17
CA VAL A 272 -19.54 -2.70 -12.34
C VAL A 272 -18.22 -3.45 -12.25
N ILE A 273 -18.16 -4.44 -11.36
CA ILE A 273 -17.09 -5.43 -11.28
C ILE A 273 -17.69 -6.80 -11.57
N VAL A 274 -17.32 -7.38 -12.71
CA VAL A 274 -17.81 -8.70 -13.15
C VAL A 274 -17.44 -9.78 -12.14
N GLY A 275 -18.43 -10.59 -11.77
CA GLY A 275 -18.28 -11.64 -10.75
C GLY A 275 -18.46 -11.15 -9.32
N VAL A 276 -18.37 -9.84 -9.06
CA VAL A 276 -18.45 -9.26 -7.70
C VAL A 276 -19.83 -8.63 -7.45
N ASN A 277 -20.18 -7.56 -8.16
CA ASN A 277 -21.48 -6.88 -7.99
C ASN A 277 -22.44 -7.09 -9.17
N LYS A 278 -21.95 -7.69 -10.28
CA LYS A 278 -22.77 -8.07 -11.44
C LYS A 278 -22.26 -9.37 -12.06
N TYR A 279 -23.16 -10.15 -12.63
CA TYR A 279 -22.84 -11.46 -13.26
C TYR A 279 -22.18 -12.45 -12.27
N LYS A 280 -22.68 -12.50 -11.04
CA LYS A 280 -22.18 -13.38 -9.98
C LYS A 280 -22.43 -14.85 -10.31
N LEU A 281 -21.48 -15.71 -9.96
CA LEU A 281 -21.70 -17.17 -9.97
C LEU A 281 -22.51 -17.56 -8.73
N GLY A 282 -23.45 -18.49 -8.90
CA GLY A 282 -24.21 -19.05 -7.77
C GLY A 282 -23.36 -19.97 -6.87
N LYS A 283 -22.32 -20.57 -7.43
CA LYS A 283 -21.35 -21.42 -6.75
C LYS A 283 -20.00 -21.29 -7.45
N GLU A 284 -18.96 -21.19 -6.69
CA GLU A 284 -17.59 -21.14 -7.18
C GLU A 284 -16.85 -22.43 -6.79
N ASP A 285 -16.05 -22.95 -7.71
CA ASP A 285 -15.18 -24.08 -7.42
C ASP A 285 -13.91 -23.59 -6.70
N PRO A 286 -13.41 -24.33 -5.71
CA PRO A 286 -12.17 -23.97 -5.03
C PRO A 286 -10.98 -24.04 -6.01
N ILE A 287 -10.03 -23.14 -5.85
CA ILE A 287 -8.76 -23.17 -6.57
C ILE A 287 -7.63 -23.60 -5.64
N ASP A 288 -6.59 -24.19 -6.23
CA ASP A 288 -5.37 -24.51 -5.49
C ASP A 288 -4.66 -23.21 -5.10
N ILE A 289 -4.35 -23.06 -3.81
CA ILE A 289 -3.61 -21.93 -3.27
C ILE A 289 -2.32 -22.38 -2.60
N LEU A 290 -1.33 -21.49 -2.58
CA LEU A 290 -0.07 -21.73 -1.87
C LEU A 290 -0.24 -21.42 -0.38
N ASP A 291 -0.28 -22.46 0.44
CA ASP A 291 -0.28 -22.33 1.90
C ASP A 291 1.17 -22.35 2.45
N ILE A 292 1.52 -21.36 3.25
CA ILE A 292 2.85 -21.23 3.84
C ILE A 292 2.77 -21.45 5.35
N ASP A 293 3.56 -22.38 5.85
CA ASP A 293 3.76 -22.58 7.29
C ASP A 293 4.61 -21.44 7.87
N ASN A 294 3.93 -20.40 8.34
CA ASN A 294 4.56 -19.20 8.92
C ASN A 294 5.42 -19.53 10.15
N ASN A 295 5.08 -20.55 10.93
CA ASN A 295 5.87 -20.96 12.09
C ASN A 295 7.20 -21.57 11.66
N LYS A 296 7.19 -22.44 10.66
CA LYS A 296 8.40 -23.03 10.09
C LYS A 296 9.33 -21.96 9.49
N VAL A 297 8.77 -20.99 8.77
CA VAL A 297 9.54 -19.88 8.20
C VAL A 297 10.19 -19.04 9.32
N ARG A 298 9.41 -18.65 10.33
CA ARG A 298 9.89 -17.90 11.49
C ARG A 298 11.01 -18.63 12.23
N ASP A 299 10.82 -19.90 12.54
CA ASP A 299 11.78 -20.69 13.29
C ASP A 299 13.09 -20.89 12.51
N SER A 300 13.00 -21.05 11.18
CA SER A 300 14.16 -21.07 10.29
C SER A 300 14.93 -19.76 10.34
N GLN A 301 14.25 -18.61 10.28
CA GLN A 301 14.90 -17.29 10.37
C GLN A 301 15.55 -17.06 11.72
N ILE A 302 14.88 -17.44 12.82
CA ILE A 302 15.46 -17.36 14.18
C ILE A 302 16.72 -18.21 14.30
N ALA A 303 16.70 -19.44 13.75
CA ALA A 303 17.87 -20.32 13.76
C ALA A 303 19.06 -19.70 13.00
N ARG A 304 18.80 -19.10 11.80
CA ARG A 304 19.82 -18.40 11.02
C ARG A 304 20.41 -17.20 11.77
N LEU A 305 19.57 -16.39 12.42
CA LEU A 305 20.04 -15.24 13.22
C LEU A 305 20.92 -15.69 14.40
N LYS A 306 20.53 -16.75 15.10
CA LYS A 306 21.34 -17.34 16.18
C LYS A 306 22.71 -17.80 15.67
N ASP A 307 22.75 -18.48 14.54
CA ASP A 307 24.00 -18.95 13.93
C ASP A 307 24.91 -17.79 13.52
N VAL A 308 24.37 -16.77 12.87
CA VAL A 308 25.12 -15.55 12.49
C VAL A 308 25.71 -14.87 13.72
N ARG A 309 24.91 -14.69 14.79
CA ARG A 309 25.38 -14.04 16.03
C ARG A 309 26.43 -14.85 16.77
N ALA A 310 26.35 -16.18 16.73
CA ALA A 310 27.33 -17.06 17.36
C ALA A 310 28.71 -17.07 16.67
N LYS A 311 28.73 -16.84 15.34
CA LYS A 311 29.96 -16.94 14.51
C LYS A 311 30.67 -15.62 14.28
N ARG A 312 30.06 -14.48 14.61
CA ARG A 312 30.63 -13.15 14.34
C ARG A 312 31.51 -12.63 15.49
N ASP A 313 32.35 -11.66 15.17
CA ASP A 313 33.09 -10.88 16.20
C ASP A 313 32.16 -9.76 16.74
N SER A 314 31.53 -10.04 17.88
CA SER A 314 30.57 -9.12 18.49
C SER A 314 31.17 -7.77 18.90
N LYS A 315 32.47 -7.70 19.21
CA LYS A 315 33.14 -6.43 19.59
C LYS A 315 33.28 -5.53 18.36
N LYS A 316 33.65 -6.09 17.21
CA LYS A 316 33.75 -5.33 15.96
C LYS A 316 32.39 -4.89 15.46
N VAL A 317 31.36 -5.73 15.59
CA VAL A 317 30.00 -5.36 15.25
C VAL A 317 29.54 -4.20 16.11
N GLN A 318 29.71 -4.25 17.42
CA GLN A 318 29.32 -3.17 18.32
C GLN A 318 30.04 -1.86 18.00
N ALA A 319 31.33 -1.88 17.73
CA ALA A 319 32.08 -0.68 17.32
C ALA A 319 31.58 -0.06 16.03
N ALA A 320 31.14 -0.90 15.05
CA ALA A 320 30.54 -0.40 13.80
C ALA A 320 29.14 0.21 14.03
N LEU A 321 28.32 -0.39 14.91
CA LEU A 321 27.02 0.16 15.29
C LEU A 321 27.17 1.47 16.08
N ASP A 322 28.15 1.57 16.98
CA ASP A 322 28.44 2.81 17.72
C ASP A 322 28.88 3.94 16.78
N ALA A 323 29.70 3.61 15.75
CA ALA A 323 30.09 4.56 14.72
C ALA A 323 28.88 5.06 13.90
N LEU A 324 27.93 4.19 13.61
CA LEU A 324 26.69 4.55 12.92
C LEU A 324 25.83 5.48 13.78
N THR A 325 25.65 5.16 15.07
CA THR A 325 24.95 6.02 16.03
C THR A 325 25.59 7.41 16.12
N ALA A 326 26.91 7.47 16.30
CA ALA A 326 27.64 8.74 16.39
C ALA A 326 27.52 9.58 15.10
N ALA A 327 27.52 8.95 13.93
CA ALA A 327 27.31 9.66 12.66
C ALA A 327 25.89 10.22 12.53
N ALA A 328 24.90 9.51 13.06
CA ALA A 328 23.52 9.98 13.13
C ALA A 328 23.38 11.19 14.08
N GLU A 329 23.94 11.11 15.28
CA GLU A 329 23.93 12.18 16.30
C GLU A 329 24.60 13.47 15.82
N ASN A 330 25.77 13.36 15.21
CA ASN A 330 26.56 14.51 14.77
C ASN A 330 26.20 15.00 13.36
N ASN A 331 25.22 14.40 12.72
CA ASN A 331 24.84 14.69 11.35
C ASN A 331 26.01 14.64 10.36
N THR A 332 26.90 13.66 10.49
CA THR A 332 28.13 13.50 9.71
C THR A 332 28.17 12.17 8.96
N GLY A 333 29.05 12.08 7.95
CA GLY A 333 29.29 10.86 7.20
C GLY A 333 28.08 10.40 6.38
N ASN A 334 28.23 9.24 5.75
CA ASN A 334 27.17 8.61 4.95
C ASN A 334 26.67 7.34 5.67
N LEU A 335 25.39 7.37 6.08
CA LEU A 335 24.81 6.29 6.90
C LEU A 335 24.74 4.96 6.15
N LEU A 336 24.55 4.97 4.81
CA LEU A 336 24.57 3.72 4.02
C LEU A 336 25.98 3.11 4.00
N ALA A 337 27.02 3.91 3.84
CA ALA A 337 28.39 3.42 3.85
C ALA A 337 28.72 2.74 5.19
N LEU A 338 28.35 3.38 6.30
CA LEU A 338 28.57 2.83 7.66
C LEU A 338 27.73 1.56 7.90
N ALA A 339 26.48 1.53 7.43
CA ALA A 339 25.63 0.35 7.51
C ALA A 339 26.22 -0.83 6.71
N ILE A 340 26.80 -0.57 5.52
CA ILE A 340 27.49 -1.59 4.72
C ILE A 340 28.67 -2.18 5.49
N GLU A 341 29.48 -1.37 6.18
CA GLU A 341 30.58 -1.89 6.99
C GLU A 341 30.07 -2.73 8.17
N ALA A 342 28.98 -2.30 8.84
CA ALA A 342 28.36 -3.08 9.89
C ALA A 342 27.83 -4.45 9.39
N ILE A 343 27.17 -4.48 8.21
CA ILE A 343 26.68 -5.72 7.59
C ILE A 343 27.84 -6.65 7.18
N ARG A 344 28.95 -6.11 6.69
CA ARG A 344 30.16 -6.90 6.39
C ARG A 344 30.70 -7.62 7.60
N LEU A 345 30.56 -7.02 8.78
CA LEU A 345 30.89 -7.61 10.07
C LEU A 345 29.79 -8.52 10.64
N ARG A 346 28.71 -8.74 9.88
CA ARG A 346 27.56 -9.57 10.24
C ARG A 346 26.64 -8.94 11.30
N ALA A 347 26.51 -7.61 11.33
CA ALA A 347 25.38 -6.96 11.97
C ALA A 347 24.06 -7.37 11.26
N THR A 348 22.99 -7.50 12.01
CA THR A 348 21.65 -7.75 11.47
C THR A 348 20.96 -6.45 11.09
N VAL A 349 19.92 -6.53 10.25
CA VAL A 349 19.11 -5.35 9.88
C VAL A 349 18.50 -4.70 11.12
N GLY A 350 17.96 -5.50 12.07
CA GLY A 350 17.43 -4.98 13.33
C GLY A 350 18.47 -4.19 14.13
N GLU A 351 19.67 -4.73 14.32
CA GLU A 351 20.74 -4.04 15.08
C GLU A 351 21.16 -2.71 14.44
N ILE A 352 21.16 -2.62 13.10
CA ILE A 352 21.42 -1.37 12.38
C ILE A 352 20.26 -0.40 12.59
N SER A 353 19.02 -0.88 12.48
CA SER A 353 17.83 -0.07 12.75
C SER A 353 17.80 0.45 14.17
N ASP A 354 18.07 -0.41 15.15
CA ASP A 354 18.13 -0.04 16.58
C ASP A 354 19.22 1.02 16.87
N ALA A 355 20.37 0.93 16.19
CA ALA A 355 21.45 1.91 16.34
C ALA A 355 21.04 3.32 15.88
N LEU A 356 20.25 3.41 14.82
CA LEU A 356 19.70 4.68 14.33
C LEU A 356 18.48 5.13 15.14
N GLU A 357 17.65 4.20 15.63
CA GLU A 357 16.46 4.49 16.44
C GLU A 357 16.82 5.17 17.77
N LYS A 358 17.99 4.87 18.34
CA LYS A 358 18.51 5.55 19.53
C LYS A 358 18.59 7.07 19.36
N VAL A 359 18.86 7.53 18.13
CA VAL A 359 19.04 8.96 17.82
C VAL A 359 17.72 9.56 17.29
N TYR A 360 17.08 8.87 16.36
CA TYR A 360 15.94 9.41 15.64
C TYR A 360 14.59 9.13 16.29
N GLY A 361 14.54 8.17 17.20
CA GLY A 361 13.30 7.65 17.75
C GLY A 361 12.47 6.89 16.70
N ARG A 362 11.41 6.26 17.15
CA ARG A 362 10.44 5.57 16.28
C ARG A 362 9.27 6.48 15.99
N HIS A 363 8.96 6.64 14.70
CA HIS A 363 7.78 7.41 14.28
C HIS A 363 6.50 6.65 14.60
N ARG A 364 5.51 7.39 15.12
CA ARG A 364 4.13 6.92 15.29
C ARG A 364 3.24 7.89 14.55
N ALA A 365 2.44 7.37 13.61
CA ALA A 365 1.51 8.20 12.86
C ALA A 365 0.27 8.52 13.70
N ASP A 366 -0.22 9.75 13.57
CA ASP A 366 -1.54 10.12 14.08
C ASP A 366 -2.63 9.51 13.20
N THR A 367 -3.66 8.95 13.84
CA THR A 367 -4.83 8.40 13.14
C THR A 367 -5.82 9.54 12.87
N GLN A 368 -5.83 10.06 11.66
CA GLN A 368 -6.89 10.96 11.18
C GLN A 368 -7.98 10.15 10.48
N LYS A 369 -9.23 10.63 10.53
CA LYS A 369 -10.38 9.96 9.91
C LYS A 369 -11.00 10.85 8.85
N VAL A 370 -11.43 10.25 7.74
CA VAL A 370 -12.31 10.85 6.74
C VAL A 370 -13.74 10.48 7.11
N THR A 371 -14.69 11.41 7.06
CA THR A 371 -16.11 11.17 7.35
C THR A 371 -16.98 11.85 6.30
N GLY A 372 -18.18 11.29 6.06
CA GLY A 372 -19.17 11.84 5.14
C GLY A 372 -18.92 11.56 3.66
N VAL A 373 -17.76 11.01 3.30
CA VAL A 373 -17.38 10.79 1.89
C VAL A 373 -18.05 9.55 1.33
N TYR A 374 -18.13 8.49 2.12
CA TYR A 374 -18.74 7.23 1.71
C TYR A 374 -20.24 7.41 1.50
N ALA A 375 -20.94 8.00 2.47
CA ALA A 375 -22.37 8.27 2.41
C ALA A 375 -22.74 9.18 1.22
N ALA A 376 -21.93 10.20 0.92
CA ALA A 376 -22.17 11.12 -0.18
C ALA A 376 -22.05 10.44 -1.57
N ALA A 377 -21.21 9.41 -1.69
CA ALA A 377 -21.01 8.66 -2.93
C ALA A 377 -21.97 7.45 -3.07
N TYR A 378 -22.52 6.97 -1.95
CA TYR A 378 -23.46 5.85 -1.90
C TYR A 378 -24.90 6.35 -2.10
N ASP A 379 -25.26 6.65 -3.34
CA ASP A 379 -26.55 7.24 -3.68
C ASP A 379 -27.66 6.19 -3.65
N SER A 380 -28.63 6.37 -2.71
CA SER A 380 -29.99 5.80 -2.72
C SER A 380 -30.20 4.28 -2.60
N ALA A 381 -29.36 3.53 -1.90
CA ALA A 381 -29.71 2.14 -1.60
C ALA A 381 -30.74 2.08 -0.45
N GLU A 382 -31.86 1.44 -0.70
CA GLU A 382 -32.94 1.21 0.27
C GLU A 382 -32.44 0.58 1.59
N GLY A 383 -31.40 -0.28 1.51
CA GLY A 383 -30.73 -0.88 2.64
C GLY A 383 -29.96 0.11 3.55
N TRP A 384 -29.37 1.18 2.98
CA TRP A 384 -28.59 2.17 3.72
C TRP A 384 -29.44 2.95 4.72
N GLU A 385 -30.62 3.42 4.28
CA GLU A 385 -31.54 4.14 5.17
C GLU A 385 -32.18 3.21 6.23
N LYS A 386 -32.46 1.95 5.88
CA LYS A 386 -32.91 0.94 6.85
C LYS A 386 -31.89 0.75 7.96
N LEU A 387 -30.62 0.54 7.62
CA LEU A 387 -29.52 0.38 8.60
C LEU A 387 -29.36 1.61 9.50
N LYS A 388 -29.43 2.82 8.97
CA LYS A 388 -29.42 4.04 9.79
C LYS A 388 -30.55 4.09 10.80
N ILE A 389 -31.76 3.67 10.41
CA ILE A 389 -32.92 3.60 11.31
C ILE A 389 -32.68 2.59 12.42
N GLU A 390 -32.15 1.42 12.11
CA GLU A 390 -31.84 0.35 13.06
C GLU A 390 -30.74 0.79 14.04
N ILE A 391 -29.68 1.43 13.57
CA ILE A 391 -28.61 1.99 14.40
C ILE A 391 -29.17 3.09 15.34
N ALA A 392 -30.03 3.97 14.82
CA ALA A 392 -30.67 5.00 15.61
C ALA A 392 -31.62 4.39 16.68
N GLN A 393 -32.28 3.28 16.35
CA GLN A 393 -33.12 2.55 17.31
C GLN A 393 -32.26 1.89 18.40
N PHE A 394 -31.17 1.20 18.00
CA PHE A 394 -30.20 0.64 18.95
C PHE A 394 -29.69 1.71 19.94
N ALA A 395 -29.32 2.89 19.42
CA ALA A 395 -28.84 3.98 20.25
C ALA A 395 -29.89 4.46 21.27
N LYS A 396 -31.17 4.44 20.91
CA LYS A 396 -32.28 4.75 21.85
C LYS A 396 -32.45 3.67 22.90
N ASP A 397 -32.37 2.41 22.50
CA ASP A 397 -32.63 1.27 23.38
C ASP A 397 -31.49 1.05 24.38
N GLN A 398 -30.26 1.24 23.95
CA GLN A 398 -29.04 1.05 24.75
C GLN A 398 -28.54 2.35 25.43
N GLY A 399 -29.07 3.51 25.05
CA GLY A 399 -28.64 4.81 25.55
C GLY A 399 -27.30 5.30 24.99
N ARG A 400 -26.69 4.58 24.03
CA ARG A 400 -25.46 4.95 23.33
C ARG A 400 -25.44 4.37 21.94
N HIS A 401 -24.67 4.99 21.04
CA HIS A 401 -24.43 4.44 19.70
C HIS A 401 -23.69 3.09 19.77
N PRO A 402 -23.93 2.17 18.82
CA PRO A 402 -23.09 0.98 18.70
C PRO A 402 -21.65 1.41 18.44
N ARG A 403 -20.72 0.85 19.20
CA ARG A 403 -19.30 1.22 19.13
C ARG A 403 -18.48 0.04 18.61
N VAL A 404 -17.66 0.28 17.60
CA VAL A 404 -16.83 -0.73 16.96
C VAL A 404 -15.37 -0.27 16.90
N MET A 405 -14.45 -1.16 17.21
CA MET A 405 -13.03 -0.93 17.02
C MET A 405 -12.56 -1.68 15.77
N ILE A 406 -11.94 -0.98 14.83
CA ILE A 406 -11.29 -1.60 13.67
C ILE A 406 -9.80 -1.68 13.95
N ALA A 407 -9.27 -2.90 13.97
CA ALA A 407 -7.91 -3.20 14.38
C ALA A 407 -7.09 -3.89 13.29
N LYS A 408 -5.77 -3.66 13.34
CA LYS A 408 -4.78 -4.41 12.55
C LYS A 408 -3.76 -5.04 13.46
N LEU A 409 -3.70 -6.37 13.43
CA LEU A 409 -2.84 -7.15 14.29
C LEU A 409 -1.53 -7.53 13.59
N GLY A 410 -0.45 -7.58 14.36
CA GLY A 410 0.87 -8.04 13.89
C GLY A 410 1.51 -7.11 12.86
N GLN A 411 2.38 -7.65 12.02
CA GLN A 411 3.19 -6.88 11.06
C GLN A 411 2.49 -6.68 9.71
N ASP A 412 1.26 -6.16 9.74
CA ASP A 412 0.47 -5.86 8.54
C ASP A 412 0.17 -4.35 8.42
N GLY A 413 0.82 -3.68 7.47
CA GLY A 413 0.67 -2.24 7.20
C GLY A 413 -0.41 -1.88 6.17
N HIS A 414 -1.13 -2.85 5.59
CA HIS A 414 -2.14 -2.61 4.56
C HIS A 414 -3.47 -2.15 5.20
N ASP A 415 -3.63 -0.85 5.43
CA ASP A 415 -4.73 -0.28 6.22
C ASP A 415 -5.93 0.24 5.41
N ARG A 416 -5.88 0.20 4.07
CA ARG A 416 -6.94 0.72 3.20
C ARG A 416 -8.32 0.10 3.52
N GLY A 417 -8.42 -1.23 3.51
CA GLY A 417 -9.67 -1.92 3.80
C GLY A 417 -10.23 -1.55 5.18
N ALA A 418 -9.38 -1.53 6.20
CA ALA A 418 -9.74 -1.12 7.55
C ALA A 418 -10.33 0.30 7.59
N LYS A 419 -9.72 1.25 6.86
CA LYS A 419 -10.17 2.65 6.83
C LYS A 419 -11.45 2.86 6.07
N VAL A 420 -11.62 2.18 4.93
CA VAL A 420 -12.88 2.21 4.17
C VAL A 420 -14.04 1.70 5.02
N VAL A 421 -13.84 0.56 5.69
CA VAL A 421 -14.84 -0.02 6.60
C VAL A 421 -15.14 0.93 7.77
N ALA A 422 -14.11 1.49 8.39
CA ALA A 422 -14.28 2.46 9.47
C ALA A 422 -15.07 3.70 9.04
N THR A 423 -14.80 4.22 7.83
CA THR A 423 -15.55 5.36 7.27
C THR A 423 -17.00 4.99 7.01
N ALA A 424 -17.26 3.82 6.43
CA ALA A 424 -18.63 3.36 6.17
C ALA A 424 -19.44 3.19 7.47
N PHE A 425 -18.86 2.55 8.50
CA PHE A 425 -19.51 2.44 9.80
C PHE A 425 -19.78 3.80 10.46
N ALA A 426 -18.81 4.72 10.40
CA ALA A 426 -18.99 6.07 10.94
C ALA A 426 -20.12 6.83 10.22
N ASP A 427 -20.19 6.72 8.89
CA ASP A 427 -21.23 7.36 8.08
C ASP A 427 -22.62 6.72 8.28
N LEU A 428 -22.68 5.47 8.73
CA LEU A 428 -23.91 4.79 9.16
C LEU A 428 -24.38 5.22 10.57
N GLY A 429 -23.47 5.78 11.39
CA GLY A 429 -23.81 6.25 12.74
C GLY A 429 -23.23 5.42 13.88
N PHE A 430 -22.27 4.54 13.61
CA PHE A 430 -21.48 3.89 14.66
C PHE A 430 -20.46 4.85 15.25
N ASP A 431 -20.17 4.67 16.54
CA ASP A 431 -18.94 5.18 17.13
C ASP A 431 -17.78 4.27 16.72
N VAL A 432 -16.83 4.79 15.95
CA VAL A 432 -15.75 3.97 15.40
C VAL A 432 -14.41 4.36 16.00
N ASP A 433 -13.73 3.39 16.58
CA ASP A 433 -12.35 3.50 17.04
C ASP A 433 -11.41 2.82 16.05
N MET A 434 -10.32 3.51 15.69
CA MET A 434 -9.23 2.90 14.91
C MET A 434 -8.11 2.48 15.85
N GLY A 435 -7.83 1.18 15.90
CA GLY A 435 -6.64 0.68 16.60
C GLY A 435 -5.35 1.14 15.91
N PRO A 436 -4.28 1.37 16.67
CA PRO A 436 -2.95 1.59 16.10
C PRO A 436 -2.52 0.42 15.23
N LEU A 437 -1.69 0.70 14.21
CA LEU A 437 -1.11 -0.37 13.40
C LEU A 437 -0.14 -1.22 14.24
N PHE A 438 -0.01 -2.48 13.85
CA PHE A 438 0.95 -3.43 14.42
C PHE A 438 0.68 -3.83 15.88
N GLN A 439 -0.56 -3.69 16.35
CA GLN A 439 -0.93 -4.14 17.69
C GLN A 439 -0.70 -5.65 17.88
N THR A 440 -0.30 -6.01 19.09
CA THR A 440 -0.41 -7.39 19.55
C THR A 440 -1.87 -7.73 19.92
N PRO A 441 -2.27 -8.99 19.92
CA PRO A 441 -3.60 -9.41 20.39
C PRO A 441 -3.93 -8.91 21.80
N GLU A 442 -2.97 -8.90 22.71
CA GLU A 442 -3.10 -8.41 24.09
C GLU A 442 -3.38 -6.91 24.15
N GLU A 443 -2.62 -6.11 23.37
CA GLU A 443 -2.80 -4.65 23.28
C GLU A 443 -4.17 -4.30 22.69
N CYS A 444 -4.57 -5.03 21.65
CA CYS A 444 -5.86 -4.83 21.00
C CYS A 444 -7.02 -5.19 21.92
N ALA A 445 -6.98 -6.32 22.60
CA ALA A 445 -8.01 -6.72 23.57
C ALA A 445 -8.15 -5.70 24.71
N ARG A 446 -7.03 -5.23 25.28
CA ARG A 446 -7.02 -4.20 26.30
C ARG A 446 -7.67 -2.91 25.81
N GLN A 447 -7.30 -2.42 24.62
CA GLN A 447 -7.88 -1.20 24.07
C GLN A 447 -9.37 -1.36 23.78
N ALA A 448 -9.81 -2.50 23.28
CA ALA A 448 -11.23 -2.79 23.04
C ALA A 448 -12.05 -2.70 24.34
N ILE A 449 -11.52 -3.25 25.43
CA ILE A 449 -12.15 -3.19 26.76
C ILE A 449 -12.14 -1.77 27.31
N GLU A 450 -11.00 -1.08 27.27
CA GLU A 450 -10.86 0.31 27.75
C GLU A 450 -11.79 1.27 27.01
N ASN A 451 -12.02 1.03 25.71
CA ASN A 451 -12.93 1.84 24.89
C ASN A 451 -14.38 1.38 25.00
N ASP A 452 -14.67 0.32 25.73
CA ASP A 452 -16.02 -0.22 25.92
C ASP A 452 -16.75 -0.45 24.58
N VAL A 453 -16.11 -1.18 23.67
CA VAL A 453 -16.66 -1.46 22.35
C VAL A 453 -17.60 -2.66 22.36
N HIS A 454 -18.62 -2.65 21.49
CA HIS A 454 -19.50 -3.79 21.29
C HIS A 454 -18.88 -4.85 20.37
N ALA A 455 -18.02 -4.41 19.44
CA ALA A 455 -17.41 -5.30 18.48
C ALA A 455 -15.98 -4.88 18.11
N VAL A 456 -15.15 -5.87 17.74
CA VAL A 456 -13.82 -5.67 17.16
C VAL A 456 -13.78 -6.27 15.77
N GLY A 457 -13.50 -5.42 14.77
CA GLY A 457 -13.26 -5.82 13.39
C GLY A 457 -11.75 -5.93 13.12
N ILE A 458 -11.28 -7.09 12.72
CA ILE A 458 -9.86 -7.33 12.42
C ILE A 458 -9.65 -7.34 10.92
N SER A 459 -8.86 -6.41 10.42
CA SER A 459 -8.46 -6.37 9.01
C SER A 459 -7.12 -7.09 8.81
N THR A 460 -7.07 -8.07 7.91
CA THR A 460 -5.86 -8.88 7.67
C THR A 460 -5.61 -9.09 6.16
N LEU A 461 -4.36 -8.83 5.72
CA LEU A 461 -3.87 -9.10 4.37
C LEU A 461 -2.56 -9.90 4.35
N ALA A 462 -1.91 -10.06 5.50
CA ALA A 462 -0.58 -10.68 5.60
C ALA A 462 -0.62 -12.12 6.14
N ALA A 463 -1.67 -12.88 5.84
CA ALA A 463 -1.86 -14.29 6.25
C ALA A 463 -1.71 -14.57 7.76
N GLY A 464 -1.88 -13.54 8.62
CA GLY A 464 -1.77 -13.67 10.08
C GLY A 464 -3.05 -14.17 10.77
N HIS A 465 -4.15 -14.33 10.04
CA HIS A 465 -5.47 -14.64 10.60
C HIS A 465 -5.52 -15.93 11.42
N LYS A 466 -4.85 -17.00 10.97
CA LYS A 466 -4.81 -18.30 11.69
C LYS A 466 -4.18 -18.23 13.07
N THR A 467 -3.29 -17.27 13.31
CA THR A 467 -2.56 -17.17 14.59
C THR A 467 -3.05 -16.01 15.44
N LEU A 468 -3.30 -14.87 14.82
CA LEU A 468 -3.60 -13.62 15.55
C LEU A 468 -5.08 -13.50 15.94
N VAL A 469 -5.99 -14.02 15.11
CA VAL A 469 -7.43 -13.94 15.40
C VAL A 469 -7.83 -14.85 16.56
N PRO A 470 -7.44 -16.14 16.61
CA PRO A 470 -7.67 -16.94 17.81
C PRO A 470 -7.01 -16.35 19.06
N ALA A 471 -5.83 -15.73 18.91
CA ALA A 471 -5.11 -15.14 20.05
C ALA A 471 -5.87 -13.95 20.66
N ILE A 472 -6.45 -13.06 19.86
CA ILE A 472 -7.26 -11.94 20.42
C ILE A 472 -8.52 -12.43 21.09
N ILE A 473 -9.20 -13.44 20.53
CA ILE A 473 -10.39 -14.03 21.15
C ILE A 473 -10.05 -14.64 22.52
N GLN A 474 -8.90 -15.31 22.61
CA GLN A 474 -8.40 -15.83 23.88
C GLN A 474 -8.06 -14.73 24.89
N GLU A 475 -7.45 -13.63 24.44
CA GLU A 475 -7.12 -12.50 25.32
C GLU A 475 -8.37 -11.76 25.80
N LEU A 476 -9.39 -11.58 24.96
CA LEU A 476 -10.69 -11.04 25.38
C LEU A 476 -11.33 -11.92 26.45
N LYS A 477 -11.42 -13.22 26.24
CA LYS A 477 -11.93 -14.19 27.23
C LYS A 477 -11.14 -14.16 28.53
N LYS A 478 -9.82 -14.12 28.46
CA LYS A 478 -8.92 -14.07 29.62
C LYS A 478 -9.13 -12.80 30.46
N GLN A 479 -9.51 -11.70 29.83
CA GLN A 479 -9.79 -10.42 30.47
C GLN A 479 -11.27 -10.26 30.86
N GLY A 480 -12.11 -11.29 30.65
CA GLY A 480 -13.53 -11.30 31.04
C GLY A 480 -14.45 -10.47 30.14
N ALA A 481 -14.08 -10.31 28.88
CA ALA A 481 -14.80 -9.55 27.84
C ALA A 481 -15.19 -10.47 26.67
N ASP A 482 -15.77 -11.60 26.96
CA ASP A 482 -16.23 -12.61 26.01
C ASP A 482 -17.55 -12.26 25.31
N ASP A 483 -18.18 -11.18 25.74
CA ASP A 483 -19.34 -10.54 25.13
C ASP A 483 -18.97 -9.64 23.91
N ILE A 484 -17.71 -9.22 23.79
CA ILE A 484 -17.26 -8.45 22.63
C ILE A 484 -17.26 -9.31 21.37
N ILE A 485 -18.04 -8.88 20.38
CA ILE A 485 -18.14 -9.58 19.08
C ILE A 485 -16.84 -9.40 18.29
N VAL A 486 -16.31 -10.51 17.76
CA VAL A 486 -15.14 -10.47 16.86
C VAL A 486 -15.54 -10.86 15.46
N PHE A 487 -15.30 -9.96 14.50
CA PHE A 487 -15.42 -10.23 13.08
C PHE A 487 -14.10 -9.94 12.35
N VAL A 488 -13.92 -10.55 11.18
CA VAL A 488 -12.65 -10.50 10.46
C VAL A 488 -12.90 -10.12 9.00
N GLY A 489 -12.08 -9.23 8.47
CA GLY A 489 -12.14 -8.84 7.07
C GLY A 489 -10.77 -8.83 6.40
N GLY A 490 -10.76 -8.93 5.07
CA GLY A 490 -9.54 -8.89 4.27
C GLY A 490 -9.33 -10.12 3.40
N VAL A 491 -8.10 -10.42 3.04
CA VAL A 491 -7.77 -11.59 2.20
C VAL A 491 -7.66 -12.83 3.09
N ILE A 492 -8.76 -13.58 3.16
CA ILE A 492 -8.88 -14.80 3.97
C ILE A 492 -9.34 -15.94 3.06
N PRO A 493 -8.53 -16.98 2.85
CA PRO A 493 -8.91 -18.12 2.04
C PRO A 493 -10.15 -18.82 2.61
N ARG A 494 -11.12 -19.18 1.75
CA ARG A 494 -12.37 -19.85 2.17
C ARG A 494 -12.14 -21.15 2.96
N GLN A 495 -11.07 -21.86 2.68
CA GLN A 495 -10.69 -23.06 3.44
C GLN A 495 -10.40 -22.80 4.93
N ASP A 496 -10.12 -21.55 5.31
CA ASP A 496 -9.81 -21.16 6.68
C ASP A 496 -11.05 -20.65 7.45
N TYR A 497 -12.20 -20.51 6.78
CA TYR A 497 -13.43 -19.99 7.39
C TYR A 497 -13.94 -20.86 8.53
N GLU A 498 -14.04 -22.18 8.32
CA GLU A 498 -14.49 -23.11 9.34
C GLU A 498 -13.63 -23.02 10.61
N PHE A 499 -12.32 -23.02 10.45
CA PHE A 499 -11.37 -22.86 11.55
C PHE A 499 -11.58 -21.54 12.33
N LEU A 500 -11.84 -20.44 11.63
CA LEU A 500 -12.07 -19.13 12.26
C LEU A 500 -13.41 -19.08 13.00
N TYR A 501 -14.50 -19.64 12.43
CA TYR A 501 -15.78 -19.75 13.10
C TYR A 501 -15.68 -20.65 14.36
N GLU A 502 -15.00 -21.78 14.28
CA GLU A 502 -14.73 -22.65 15.44
C GLU A 502 -13.91 -21.93 16.52
N SER A 503 -13.03 -21.01 16.14
CA SER A 503 -12.24 -20.17 17.06
C SER A 503 -13.10 -19.12 17.78
N GLY A 504 -14.32 -18.82 17.27
CA GLY A 504 -15.26 -17.89 17.89
C GLY A 504 -15.51 -16.60 17.11
N VAL A 505 -15.04 -16.50 15.86
CA VAL A 505 -15.36 -15.39 14.94
C VAL A 505 -16.85 -15.43 14.60
N LYS A 506 -17.52 -14.27 14.58
CA LYS A 506 -18.96 -14.17 14.28
C LYS A 506 -19.24 -13.82 12.81
N GLY A 507 -18.30 -13.17 12.12
CA GLY A 507 -18.44 -12.84 10.71
C GLY A 507 -17.11 -12.78 10.01
N ILE A 508 -17.04 -13.24 8.75
CA ILE A 508 -15.84 -13.20 7.90
C ILE A 508 -16.20 -12.51 6.59
N TYR A 509 -15.47 -11.45 6.25
CA TYR A 509 -15.73 -10.60 5.09
C TYR A 509 -14.50 -10.55 4.19
N GLY A 510 -14.61 -11.11 2.99
CA GLY A 510 -13.57 -11.03 1.95
C GLY A 510 -13.50 -9.64 1.30
N PRO A 511 -12.52 -9.41 0.41
CA PRO A 511 -12.45 -8.20 -0.39
C PRO A 511 -13.74 -8.01 -1.21
N CYS A 512 -14.32 -6.81 -1.18
CA CYS A 512 -15.58 -6.46 -1.85
C CYS A 512 -16.88 -7.11 -1.29
N LEU A 513 -16.84 -7.71 -0.11
CA LEU A 513 -18.02 -8.31 0.53
C LEU A 513 -18.66 -7.43 1.62
N LEU A 514 -18.55 -6.12 1.55
CA LEU A 514 -19.22 -5.22 2.50
C LEU A 514 -20.75 -5.22 2.41
N TYR A 515 -21.31 -5.87 1.40
CA TYR A 515 -22.76 -5.92 1.17
C TYR A 515 -23.25 -7.29 0.74
N THR A 516 -23.42 -8.16 1.73
CA THR A 516 -24.60 -9.02 1.74
C THR A 516 -25.49 -8.54 2.88
N SER A 517 -26.78 -8.40 2.64
CA SER A 517 -27.78 -7.97 3.60
C SER A 517 -27.78 -8.76 4.91
N ASP A 518 -27.21 -9.96 4.90
CA ASP A 518 -27.11 -10.86 6.05
C ASP A 518 -26.03 -10.42 7.07
N ALA A 519 -25.00 -9.67 6.63
CA ALA A 519 -23.87 -9.34 7.51
C ALA A 519 -24.17 -8.22 8.52
N ALA A 520 -25.04 -7.28 8.15
CA ALA A 520 -25.47 -6.20 9.04
C ALA A 520 -26.60 -6.67 9.97
N ASP A 521 -27.45 -7.58 9.50
CA ASP A 521 -28.51 -8.20 10.30
C ASP A 521 -27.91 -9.07 11.42
N ASP A 522 -26.79 -9.77 11.18
CA ASP A 522 -26.11 -10.58 12.20
C ASP A 522 -25.40 -9.74 13.28
N LEU A 523 -24.94 -8.54 12.96
CA LEU A 523 -24.30 -7.62 13.93
C LEU A 523 -25.29 -6.87 14.82
N LEU A 524 -26.56 -6.76 14.39
CA LEU A 524 -27.63 -6.09 15.12
C LEU A 524 -28.56 -7.06 15.86
N CYS A 525 -28.46 -8.36 15.59
CA CYS A 525 -29.30 -9.41 16.20
C CYS A 525 -28.68 -10.12 17.41
N VAL A 526 -27.66 -9.55 18.06
CA VAL A 526 -27.08 -10.11 19.30
C VAL A 526 -27.38 -9.22 20.50
#